data_c47af84780cd6ee6e1555c984d6d6830
#
_entry.id   c47af84780cd6ee6e1555c984d6d6830
#
_cell.length_a   1.000
_cell.length_b   1.000
_cell.length_c   1.000
_cell.angle_alpha   90.00
_cell.angle_beta   90.00
_cell.angle_gamma   90.00
#
_symmetry.space_group_name_H-M   'P 1'
#
loop_
_entity.id
_entity.type
_entity.pdbx_description
1 polymer ?
#
loop_
_entity_poly.entity_id
_entity_poly.type
_entity_poly.pdbx_seq_one_letter_code
_entity_poly.pdbx_strand_id
1 'polypeptide(L)'
;MLSKKVLKDIQSLSLKKCRDETGLFIAEGPKMALELVEIIPQQVQQVYALPKWVEKNSFLQNVKVETISEQELQQISHLQTPNQVVVVLKKFKEEQPTIKEGFALYLDSIQDPGNLGTIIRIADWFGIKFMVCGEGCADLYNPKVVQSSMASIARVNIWYDRTGDWLQKQQIPLMATTLSGTSLHEFEATSGIVIIGNESKGVREAFLQLAKHHISIPKKGKAESLNAAVATGIILSHLVK
;
A
#
# COMPACT_ATOMS: atom_id res chain seq x y z
N MET A 1 -22.87 -1.45 23.89
CA MET A 1 -22.93 -0.07 23.32
C MET A 1 -21.57 0.58 23.51
N LEU A 2 -20.97 1.07 22.43
CA LEU A 2 -19.66 1.73 22.47
C LEU A 2 -19.74 3.04 23.27
N SER A 3 -18.72 3.30 24.08
CA SER A 3 -18.65 4.59 24.78
C SER A 3 -18.38 5.73 23.80
N LYS A 4 -18.83 6.95 24.12
CA LYS A 4 -18.55 8.16 23.31
C LYS A 4 -17.05 8.37 23.05
N LYS A 5 -16.21 7.97 24.01
CA LYS A 5 -14.75 8.03 23.89
C LYS A 5 -14.25 7.10 22.79
N VAL A 6 -14.65 5.81 22.81
CA VAL A 6 -14.24 4.81 21.80
C VAL A 6 -14.69 5.23 20.41
N LEU A 7 -15.93 5.71 20.25
CA LEU A 7 -16.42 6.23 18.96
C LEU A 7 -15.53 7.35 18.45
N LYS A 8 -15.20 8.34 19.28
CA LYS A 8 -14.36 9.47 18.92
C LYS A 8 -12.93 9.03 18.58
N ASP A 9 -12.37 8.10 19.35
CA ASP A 9 -11.02 7.60 19.14
C ASP A 9 -10.92 6.91 17.77
N ILE A 10 -11.87 6.03 17.41
CA ILE A 10 -11.87 5.34 16.10
C ILE A 10 -12.09 6.35 14.96
N GLN A 11 -13.06 7.25 15.06
CA GLN A 11 -13.31 8.28 14.05
C GLN A 11 -12.08 9.14 13.79
N SER A 12 -11.31 9.45 14.83
CA SER A 12 -10.10 10.28 14.72
C SER A 12 -8.99 9.63 13.89
N LEU A 13 -9.01 8.29 13.70
CA LEU A 13 -8.05 7.58 12.86
C LEU A 13 -8.19 7.89 11.37
N SER A 14 -9.22 8.64 10.93
CA SER A 14 -9.26 9.28 9.62
C SER A 14 -8.13 10.30 9.43
N LEU A 15 -7.67 10.94 10.52
CA LEU A 15 -6.67 11.99 10.52
C LEU A 15 -5.27 11.39 10.70
N LYS A 16 -4.33 11.77 9.82
CA LYS A 16 -2.92 11.31 9.89
C LYS A 16 -2.30 11.60 11.26
N LYS A 17 -2.50 12.81 11.80
CA LYS A 17 -1.99 13.22 13.12
C LYS A 17 -2.39 12.22 14.21
N CYS A 18 -3.67 11.84 14.28
CA CYS A 18 -4.16 10.90 15.30
C CYS A 18 -3.58 9.48 15.10
N ARG A 19 -3.41 9.03 13.84
CA ARG A 19 -2.72 7.77 13.55
C ARG A 19 -1.25 7.78 13.97
N ASP A 20 -0.57 8.93 13.82
CA ASP A 20 0.84 9.08 14.22
C ASP A 20 0.99 9.12 15.74
N GLU A 21 0.07 9.78 16.45
CA GLU A 21 0.07 9.87 17.90
C GLU A 21 -0.29 8.53 18.58
N THR A 22 -1.26 7.80 18.03
CA THR A 22 -1.75 6.55 18.63
C THR A 22 -1.00 5.31 18.15
N GLY A 23 -0.31 5.38 17.01
CA GLY A 23 0.28 4.22 16.36
C GLY A 23 -0.76 3.24 15.79
N LEU A 24 -2.02 3.70 15.60
CA LEU A 24 -3.12 2.85 15.14
C LEU A 24 -3.63 3.27 13.76
N PHE A 25 -4.26 2.33 13.05
CA PHE A 25 -5.01 2.56 11.83
C PHE A 25 -6.20 1.63 11.73
N ILE A 26 -7.06 1.82 10.75
CA ILE A 26 -8.23 0.97 10.54
C ILE A 26 -8.21 0.27 9.19
N ALA A 27 -8.84 -0.90 9.17
CA ALA A 27 -9.19 -1.66 7.98
C ALA A 27 -10.66 -2.08 8.06
N GLU A 28 -11.37 -2.06 6.94
CA GLU A 28 -12.81 -2.26 6.92
C GLU A 28 -13.25 -3.29 5.88
N GLY A 29 -14.29 -4.03 6.22
CA GLY A 29 -14.92 -5.01 5.35
C GLY A 29 -14.52 -6.46 5.63
N PRO A 30 -15.47 -7.40 5.44
CA PRO A 30 -15.36 -8.77 5.94
C PRO A 30 -14.17 -9.54 5.38
N LYS A 31 -13.89 -9.43 4.07
CA LYS A 31 -12.80 -10.16 3.43
C LYS A 31 -11.43 -9.68 3.94
N MET A 32 -11.22 -8.37 3.98
CA MET A 32 -9.94 -7.79 4.44
C MET A 32 -9.72 -8.05 5.94
N ALA A 33 -10.77 -7.95 6.76
CA ALA A 33 -10.69 -8.21 8.18
C ALA A 33 -10.25 -9.63 8.48
N LEU A 34 -10.87 -10.64 7.82
CA LEU A 34 -10.50 -12.05 7.99
C LEU A 34 -9.04 -12.29 7.63
N GLU A 35 -8.63 -11.80 6.48
CA GLU A 35 -7.28 -11.99 5.95
C GLU A 35 -6.21 -11.32 6.84
N LEU A 36 -6.46 -10.09 7.33
CA LEU A 36 -5.54 -9.41 8.25
C LEU A 36 -5.46 -10.09 9.62
N VAL A 37 -6.57 -10.54 10.15
CA VAL A 37 -6.58 -11.29 11.44
C VAL A 37 -5.83 -12.62 11.31
N GLU A 38 -5.90 -13.28 10.16
CA GLU A 38 -5.17 -14.52 9.89
C GLU A 38 -3.65 -14.27 9.75
N ILE A 39 -3.26 -13.27 8.95
CA ILE A 39 -1.85 -13.03 8.61
C ILE A 39 -1.08 -12.34 9.76
N ILE A 40 -1.72 -11.35 10.42
CA ILE A 40 -1.07 -10.49 11.41
C ILE A 40 -1.88 -10.34 12.71
N PRO A 41 -2.32 -11.44 13.36
CA PRO A 41 -3.16 -11.36 14.57
C PRO A 41 -2.53 -10.54 15.69
N GLN A 42 -1.20 -10.51 15.79
CA GLN A 42 -0.45 -9.72 16.78
C GLN A 42 -0.55 -8.20 16.58
N GLN A 43 -0.90 -7.75 15.37
CA GLN A 43 -1.12 -6.33 15.09
C GLN A 43 -2.57 -5.91 15.36
N VAL A 44 -3.49 -6.85 15.49
CA VAL A 44 -4.90 -6.56 15.74
C VAL A 44 -5.07 -6.05 17.17
N GLN A 45 -5.50 -4.80 17.30
CA GLN A 45 -5.82 -4.20 18.60
C GLN A 45 -7.24 -4.53 19.04
N GLN A 46 -8.20 -4.41 18.11
CA GLN A 46 -9.63 -4.65 18.38
C GLN A 46 -10.38 -4.88 17.07
N VAL A 47 -11.37 -5.78 17.10
CA VAL A 47 -12.34 -6.00 16.02
C VAL A 47 -13.70 -5.51 16.50
N TYR A 48 -14.39 -4.71 15.70
CA TYR A 48 -15.77 -4.28 15.91
C TYR A 48 -16.63 -4.83 14.78
N ALA A 49 -17.62 -5.65 15.09
CA ALA A 49 -18.38 -6.34 14.05
C ALA A 49 -19.86 -6.54 14.40
N LEU A 50 -20.68 -6.67 13.35
CA LEU A 50 -22.09 -7.02 13.50
C LEU A 50 -22.27 -8.45 14.01
N PRO A 51 -23.35 -8.76 14.76
CA PRO A 51 -23.63 -10.10 15.33
C PRO A 51 -23.49 -11.21 14.27
N LYS A 52 -24.13 -11.05 13.12
CA LYS A 52 -24.10 -12.03 12.03
C LYS A 52 -22.69 -12.36 11.51
N TRP A 53 -21.80 -11.37 11.52
CA TRP A 53 -20.41 -11.57 11.10
C TRP A 53 -19.64 -12.35 12.19
N VAL A 54 -19.86 -12.02 13.47
CA VAL A 54 -19.22 -12.71 14.60
C VAL A 54 -19.64 -14.18 14.65
N GLU A 55 -20.93 -14.46 14.50
CA GLU A 55 -21.46 -15.84 14.48
C GLU A 55 -20.82 -16.70 13.38
N LYS A 56 -20.66 -16.14 12.17
CA LYS A 56 -20.04 -16.84 11.04
C LYS A 56 -18.53 -17.06 11.20
N ASN A 57 -17.87 -16.29 12.07
CA ASN A 57 -16.42 -16.27 12.23
C ASN A 57 -16.02 -16.55 13.69
N SER A 58 -16.74 -17.46 14.37
CA SER A 58 -16.51 -17.84 15.78
C SER A 58 -15.13 -18.44 16.08
N PHE A 59 -14.35 -18.79 15.04
CA PHE A 59 -12.98 -19.28 15.17
C PHE A 59 -11.95 -18.19 15.50
N LEU A 60 -12.31 -16.92 15.49
CA LEU A 60 -11.43 -15.79 15.81
C LEU A 60 -11.16 -15.64 17.32
N GLN A 61 -10.77 -16.74 17.98
CA GLN A 61 -10.60 -16.79 19.45
C GLN A 61 -9.35 -16.02 19.93
N ASN A 62 -8.39 -15.75 19.04
CA ASN A 62 -7.11 -15.13 19.40
C ASN A 62 -7.10 -13.59 19.30
N VAL A 63 -8.23 -12.97 18.95
CA VAL A 63 -8.36 -11.52 18.83
C VAL A 63 -9.53 -11.01 19.64
N LYS A 64 -9.43 -9.78 20.13
CA LYS A 64 -10.53 -9.14 20.85
C LYS A 64 -11.61 -8.72 19.87
N VAL A 65 -12.81 -9.32 20.00
CA VAL A 65 -13.98 -8.99 19.17
C VAL A 65 -15.04 -8.34 20.05
N GLU A 66 -15.55 -7.19 19.65
CA GLU A 66 -16.70 -6.52 20.26
C GLU A 66 -17.85 -6.48 19.25
N THR A 67 -18.98 -7.02 19.67
CA THR A 67 -20.21 -7.01 18.86
C THR A 67 -20.88 -5.65 18.98
N ILE A 68 -21.17 -5.04 17.83
CA ILE A 68 -21.75 -3.71 17.72
C ILE A 68 -23.03 -3.71 16.88
N SER A 69 -23.85 -2.67 17.03
CA SER A 69 -25.03 -2.44 16.21
C SER A 69 -24.69 -1.83 14.84
N GLU A 70 -25.64 -1.87 13.90
CA GLU A 70 -25.49 -1.19 12.61
C GLU A 70 -25.30 0.32 12.76
N GLN A 71 -25.97 0.94 13.74
CA GLN A 71 -25.81 2.37 14.03
C GLN A 71 -24.39 2.71 14.51
N GLU A 72 -23.83 1.87 15.38
CA GLU A 72 -22.45 2.04 15.86
C GLU A 72 -21.45 1.80 14.74
N LEU A 73 -21.65 0.77 13.91
CA LEU A 73 -20.83 0.53 12.73
C LEU A 73 -20.83 1.74 11.80
N GLN A 74 -22.00 2.35 11.55
CA GLN A 74 -22.13 3.52 10.71
C GLN A 74 -21.38 4.73 11.27
N GLN A 75 -21.29 4.85 12.60
CA GLN A 75 -20.55 5.93 13.26
C GLN A 75 -19.03 5.77 13.18
N ILE A 76 -18.51 4.52 13.22
CA ILE A 76 -17.06 4.27 13.23
C ILE A 76 -16.46 4.00 11.86
N SER A 77 -17.27 3.69 10.85
CA SER A 77 -16.81 3.43 9.49
C SER A 77 -16.43 4.71 8.75
N HIS A 78 -15.37 4.63 7.96
CA HIS A 78 -14.95 5.68 7.01
C HIS A 78 -15.42 5.39 5.58
N LEU A 79 -16.12 4.28 5.36
CA LEU A 79 -16.72 3.93 4.07
C LEU A 79 -18.07 4.63 3.90
N GLN A 80 -18.41 5.02 2.67
CA GLN A 80 -19.75 5.54 2.35
C GLN A 80 -20.85 4.52 2.66
N THR A 81 -20.56 3.25 2.45
CA THR A 81 -21.43 2.12 2.82
C THR A 81 -20.67 1.20 3.75
N PRO A 82 -20.90 1.31 5.08
CA PRO A 82 -20.27 0.44 6.07
C PRO A 82 -20.56 -1.05 5.80
N ASN A 83 -19.56 -1.91 6.02
CA ASN A 83 -19.68 -3.31 5.67
C ASN A 83 -19.23 -4.25 6.80
N GLN A 84 -20.16 -4.57 7.67
CA GLN A 84 -20.12 -5.62 8.70
C GLN A 84 -19.04 -5.53 9.77
N VAL A 85 -17.82 -5.07 9.47
CA VAL A 85 -16.69 -5.12 10.38
C VAL A 85 -15.68 -4.01 10.16
N VAL A 86 -15.15 -3.49 11.25
CA VAL A 86 -14.02 -2.56 11.34
C VAL A 86 -12.96 -3.19 12.24
N VAL A 87 -11.73 -3.22 11.78
CA VAL A 87 -10.57 -3.70 12.53
C VAL A 87 -9.66 -2.53 12.84
N VAL A 88 -9.30 -2.36 14.10
CA VAL A 88 -8.26 -1.42 14.55
C VAL A 88 -6.95 -2.19 14.68
N LEU A 89 -5.91 -1.72 13.99
CA LEU A 89 -4.61 -2.37 13.94
C LEU A 89 -3.50 -1.41 14.41
N LYS A 90 -2.42 -1.97 14.91
CA LYS A 90 -1.18 -1.24 15.18
C LYS A 90 -0.41 -1.04 13.88
N LYS A 91 0.21 0.13 13.71
CA LYS A 91 1.13 0.37 12.60
C LYS A 91 2.27 -0.65 12.58
N PHE A 92 2.75 -0.96 11.39
CA PHE A 92 3.90 -1.84 11.21
C PHE A 92 5.19 -1.14 11.68
N LYS A 93 6.16 -1.96 12.12
CA LYS A 93 7.50 -1.46 12.37
C LYS A 93 8.16 -1.08 11.05
N GLU A 94 8.66 0.13 10.96
CA GLU A 94 9.42 0.57 9.78
C GLU A 94 10.82 -0.05 9.80
N GLU A 95 11.18 -0.75 8.73
CA GLU A 95 12.52 -1.32 8.55
C GLU A 95 13.04 -0.93 7.16
N GLN A 96 14.20 -0.28 7.14
CA GLN A 96 14.85 0.09 5.88
C GLN A 96 15.25 -1.18 5.12
N PRO A 97 14.77 -1.35 3.88
CA PRO A 97 15.07 -2.55 3.12
C PRO A 97 16.49 -2.55 2.58
N THR A 98 17.08 -3.74 2.51
CA THR A 98 18.32 -4.02 1.79
C THR A 98 18.00 -4.97 0.66
N ILE A 99 18.17 -4.51 -0.59
CA ILE A 99 17.83 -5.28 -1.78
C ILE A 99 19.11 -5.88 -2.35
N LYS A 100 19.21 -7.21 -2.36
CA LYS A 100 20.37 -7.94 -2.89
C LYS A 100 20.07 -8.67 -4.18
N GLU A 101 18.82 -9.09 -4.36
CA GLU A 101 18.36 -9.90 -5.49
C GLU A 101 16.86 -9.67 -5.75
N GLY A 102 16.37 -10.10 -6.91
CA GLY A 102 14.98 -9.94 -7.32
C GLY A 102 14.62 -8.49 -7.60
N PHE A 103 13.32 -8.22 -7.64
CA PHE A 103 12.80 -6.89 -7.93
C PHE A 103 12.26 -6.21 -6.68
N ALA A 104 12.44 -4.89 -6.62
CA ALA A 104 11.80 -4.00 -5.68
C ALA A 104 11.23 -2.78 -6.41
N LEU A 105 10.30 -2.07 -5.77
CA LEU A 105 9.74 -0.82 -6.28
C LEU A 105 10.27 0.37 -5.48
N TYR A 106 10.56 1.46 -6.19
CA TYR A 106 10.69 2.80 -5.62
C TYR A 106 9.62 3.70 -6.22
N LEU A 107 8.81 4.32 -5.38
CA LEU A 107 7.73 5.19 -5.79
C LEU A 107 8.13 6.65 -5.62
N ASP A 108 8.21 7.38 -6.71
CA ASP A 108 8.59 8.79 -6.71
C ASP A 108 7.34 9.68 -6.73
N SER A 109 6.93 10.14 -5.55
CA SER A 109 5.81 11.07 -5.35
C SER A 109 4.46 10.56 -5.85
N ILE A 110 4.10 9.32 -5.56
CA ILE A 110 2.76 8.78 -5.83
C ILE A 110 1.77 9.36 -4.80
N GLN A 111 1.08 10.43 -5.19
CA GLN A 111 0.25 11.25 -4.30
C GLN A 111 -1.17 10.71 -4.11
N ASP A 112 -1.77 10.08 -5.14
CA ASP A 112 -3.13 9.53 -5.01
C ASP A 112 -3.13 8.28 -4.13
N PRO A 113 -3.94 8.27 -3.04
CA PRO A 113 -4.01 7.12 -2.13
C PRO A 113 -4.54 5.85 -2.80
N GLY A 114 -5.41 5.99 -3.80
CA GLY A 114 -5.95 4.86 -4.56
C GLY A 114 -4.87 4.19 -5.41
N ASN A 115 -4.00 5.00 -6.06
CA ASN A 115 -2.87 4.49 -6.82
C ASN A 115 -1.86 3.80 -5.92
N LEU A 116 -1.49 4.41 -4.78
CA LEU A 116 -0.57 3.78 -3.83
C LEU A 116 -1.10 2.41 -3.37
N GLY A 117 -2.35 2.34 -2.91
CA GLY A 117 -2.94 1.08 -2.47
C GLY A 117 -3.03 0.03 -3.58
N THR A 118 -3.34 0.44 -4.80
CA THR A 118 -3.38 -0.45 -5.97
C THR A 118 -1.99 -0.96 -6.33
N ILE A 119 -0.95 -0.12 -6.26
CA ILE A 119 0.45 -0.53 -6.49
C ILE A 119 0.90 -1.54 -5.44
N ILE A 120 0.54 -1.35 -4.16
CA ILE A 120 0.81 -2.32 -3.10
C ILE A 120 0.20 -3.68 -3.45
N ARG A 121 -1.04 -3.70 -3.92
CA ARG A 121 -1.72 -4.94 -4.32
C ARG A 121 -1.07 -5.59 -5.56
N ILE A 122 -0.62 -4.80 -6.51
CA ILE A 122 0.12 -5.28 -7.69
C ILE A 122 1.47 -5.85 -7.26
N ALA A 123 2.19 -5.18 -6.37
CA ALA A 123 3.45 -5.65 -5.82
C ALA A 123 3.30 -7.03 -5.16
N ASP A 124 2.29 -7.20 -4.31
CA ASP A 124 1.94 -8.48 -3.69
C ASP A 124 1.63 -9.58 -4.75
N TRP A 125 0.83 -9.23 -5.77
CA TRP A 125 0.47 -10.15 -6.85
C TRP A 125 1.69 -10.73 -7.58
N PHE A 126 2.71 -9.90 -7.82
CA PHE A 126 3.96 -10.30 -8.48
C PHE A 126 5.06 -10.75 -7.50
N GLY A 127 4.76 -10.93 -6.22
CA GLY A 127 5.73 -11.40 -5.23
C GLY A 127 6.84 -10.41 -4.90
N ILE A 128 6.62 -9.10 -5.15
CA ILE A 128 7.53 -8.03 -4.78
C ILE A 128 7.49 -7.84 -3.26
N LYS A 129 8.58 -8.15 -2.59
CA LYS A 129 8.66 -8.11 -1.13
C LYS A 129 8.89 -6.72 -0.55
N PHE A 130 9.53 -5.83 -1.32
CA PHE A 130 9.96 -4.52 -0.82
C PHE A 130 9.50 -3.39 -1.73
N MET A 131 8.93 -2.39 -1.11
CA MET A 131 8.54 -1.15 -1.77
C MET A 131 9.00 0.05 -0.95
N VAL A 132 9.67 0.98 -1.59
CA VAL A 132 10.14 2.23 -0.98
C VAL A 132 9.32 3.38 -1.51
N CYS A 133 8.74 4.15 -0.63
CA CYS A 133 8.01 5.37 -0.94
C CYS A 133 8.95 6.57 -0.74
N GLY A 134 9.26 7.29 -1.81
CA GLY A 134 9.97 8.55 -1.76
C GLY A 134 9.11 9.69 -1.20
N GLU A 135 9.73 10.86 -1.08
CA GLU A 135 9.05 12.07 -0.64
C GLU A 135 7.83 12.39 -1.52
N GLY A 136 6.74 12.86 -0.89
CA GLY A 136 5.50 13.21 -1.57
C GLY A 136 4.55 12.04 -1.85
N CYS A 137 4.91 10.80 -1.50
CA CYS A 137 3.96 9.68 -1.55
C CYS A 137 2.85 9.82 -0.51
N ALA A 138 1.67 9.30 -0.84
CA ALA A 138 0.54 9.23 0.09
C ALA A 138 0.91 8.43 1.35
N ASP A 139 0.23 8.73 2.45
CA ASP A 139 0.43 8.02 3.71
C ASP A 139 -0.12 6.59 3.64
N LEU A 140 0.73 5.60 3.95
CA LEU A 140 0.41 4.17 3.93
C LEU A 140 -0.88 3.82 4.68
N TYR A 141 -1.08 4.46 5.82
CA TYR A 141 -2.22 4.19 6.71
C TYR A 141 -3.44 5.08 6.45
N ASN A 142 -3.43 5.86 5.36
CA ASN A 142 -4.62 6.54 4.88
C ASN A 142 -5.73 5.51 4.61
N PRO A 143 -6.97 5.69 5.11
CA PRO A 143 -8.06 4.70 4.93
C PRO A 143 -8.27 4.28 3.48
N LYS A 144 -8.09 5.19 2.51
CA LYS A 144 -8.21 4.87 1.07
C LYS A 144 -7.05 3.99 0.58
N VAL A 145 -5.82 4.17 1.08
CA VAL A 145 -4.68 3.30 0.78
C VAL A 145 -4.92 1.90 1.33
N VAL A 146 -5.29 1.81 2.61
CA VAL A 146 -5.58 0.53 3.26
C VAL A 146 -6.67 -0.21 2.50
N GLN A 147 -7.77 0.49 2.15
CA GLN A 147 -8.89 -0.11 1.41
C GLN A 147 -8.49 -0.59 0.02
N SER A 148 -7.72 0.21 -0.73
CA SER A 148 -7.31 -0.12 -2.11
C SER A 148 -6.25 -1.22 -2.15
N SER A 149 -5.41 -1.34 -1.10
CA SER A 149 -4.41 -2.40 -1.00
C SER A 149 -5.01 -3.77 -0.70
N MET A 150 -6.26 -3.81 -0.26
CA MET A 150 -6.85 -4.99 0.35
C MET A 150 -5.90 -5.49 1.47
N ALA A 151 -5.77 -6.72 1.78
CA ALA A 151 -4.83 -7.17 2.82
C ALA A 151 -3.35 -7.19 2.39
N SER A 152 -3.01 -6.82 1.15
CA SER A 152 -1.63 -6.81 0.63
C SER A 152 -0.68 -5.90 1.42
N ILE A 153 -1.22 -4.87 2.10
CA ILE A 153 -0.47 -4.02 3.03
C ILE A 153 0.27 -4.81 4.12
N ALA A 154 -0.22 -6.01 4.47
CA ALA A 154 0.39 -6.89 5.48
C ALA A 154 1.47 -7.84 4.91
N ARG A 155 1.60 -7.92 3.58
CA ARG A 155 2.53 -8.86 2.90
C ARG A 155 3.70 -8.18 2.21
N VAL A 156 3.55 -6.90 1.85
CA VAL A 156 4.62 -6.11 1.23
C VAL A 156 5.28 -5.24 2.30
N ASN A 157 6.60 -5.32 2.42
CA ASN A 157 7.36 -4.44 3.32
C ASN A 157 7.49 -3.05 2.67
N ILE A 158 6.89 -2.04 3.29
CA ILE A 158 6.84 -0.67 2.78
C ILE A 158 7.61 0.24 3.72
N TRP A 159 8.59 0.94 3.17
CA TRP A 159 9.41 1.89 3.91
C TRP A 159 9.41 3.27 3.23
N TYR A 160 9.50 4.34 4.02
CA TYR A 160 9.52 5.72 3.50
C TYR A 160 10.94 6.27 3.53
N ASP A 161 11.48 6.57 2.35
CA ASP A 161 12.76 7.28 2.19
C ASP A 161 12.55 8.78 2.47
N ARG A 162 12.75 9.14 3.74
CA ARG A 162 12.58 10.52 4.20
C ARG A 162 13.77 11.41 3.90
N THR A 163 14.92 10.81 3.61
CA THR A 163 16.18 11.52 3.30
C THR A 163 16.39 11.72 1.81
N GLY A 164 15.72 10.92 0.97
CA GLY A 164 15.82 10.96 -0.49
C GLY A 164 17.14 10.41 -1.04
N ASP A 165 17.95 9.76 -0.20
CA ASP A 165 19.28 9.28 -0.57
C ASP A 165 19.40 7.75 -0.65
N TRP A 166 18.30 7.03 -0.37
CA TRP A 166 18.32 5.57 -0.34
C TRP A 166 18.71 4.95 -1.69
N LEU A 167 18.18 5.48 -2.81
CA LEU A 167 18.51 4.98 -4.16
C LEU A 167 20.00 5.08 -4.47
N GLN A 168 20.68 6.16 -4.03
CA GLN A 168 22.11 6.39 -4.27
C GLN A 168 22.99 5.34 -3.59
N LYS A 169 22.51 4.69 -2.54
CA LYS A 169 23.22 3.69 -1.76
C LYS A 169 23.03 2.28 -2.29
N GLN A 170 22.20 2.11 -3.33
CA GLN A 170 21.92 0.77 -3.86
C GLN A 170 23.00 0.33 -4.84
N GLN A 171 23.36 -0.96 -4.78
CA GLN A 171 24.33 -1.58 -5.70
C GLN A 171 23.66 -2.41 -6.79
N ILE A 172 22.35 -2.64 -6.69
CA ILE A 172 21.53 -3.34 -7.67
C ILE A 172 21.08 -2.38 -8.79
N PRO A 173 20.89 -2.83 -10.04
CA PRO A 173 20.48 -1.95 -11.14
C PRO A 173 19.20 -1.16 -10.86
N LEU A 174 19.24 0.14 -11.16
CA LEU A 174 18.08 1.03 -11.10
C LEU A 174 17.47 1.16 -12.50
N MET A 175 16.16 1.05 -12.60
CA MET A 175 15.37 1.12 -13.83
C MET A 175 14.32 2.21 -13.68
N ALA A 176 14.52 3.36 -14.31
CA ALA A 176 13.54 4.44 -14.29
C ALA A 176 12.51 4.28 -15.41
N THR A 177 11.23 4.44 -15.05
CA THR A 177 10.14 4.41 -16.02
C THR A 177 10.00 5.77 -16.71
N THR A 178 10.06 5.77 -18.03
CA THR A 178 10.00 7.01 -18.85
C THR A 178 9.09 6.79 -20.06
N LEU A 179 8.75 7.88 -20.75
CA LEU A 179 7.98 7.81 -22.01
C LEU A 179 8.87 7.48 -23.23
N SER A 180 10.19 7.69 -23.12
CA SER A 180 11.16 7.60 -24.23
C SER A 180 12.35 6.68 -23.92
N GLY A 181 12.19 5.72 -23.01
CA GLY A 181 13.23 4.74 -22.69
C GLY A 181 13.28 3.56 -23.66
N THR A 182 14.15 2.60 -23.39
CA THR A 182 14.16 1.28 -24.07
C THR A 182 12.79 0.64 -23.95
N SER A 183 12.28 0.15 -25.07
CA SER A 183 11.01 -0.55 -25.10
C SER A 183 11.01 -1.73 -24.13
N LEU A 184 9.95 -1.85 -23.33
CA LEU A 184 9.78 -2.99 -22.42
C LEU A 184 9.85 -4.33 -23.16
N HIS A 185 9.43 -4.38 -24.45
CA HIS A 185 9.52 -5.61 -25.26
C HIS A 185 10.95 -6.04 -25.58
N GLU A 186 11.92 -5.12 -25.55
CA GLU A 186 13.34 -5.33 -25.86
C GLU A 186 14.19 -5.37 -24.59
N PHE A 187 13.59 -5.10 -23.43
CA PHE A 187 14.29 -5.01 -22.16
C PHE A 187 14.14 -6.28 -21.34
N GLU A 188 15.26 -6.82 -20.89
CA GLU A 188 15.30 -7.97 -19.98
C GLU A 188 16.14 -7.64 -18.74
N ALA A 189 15.68 -8.06 -17.59
CA ALA A 189 16.41 -8.01 -16.33
C ALA A 189 15.96 -9.17 -15.42
N THR A 190 16.85 -9.62 -14.56
CA THR A 190 16.57 -10.66 -13.56
C THR A 190 16.43 -10.10 -12.15
N SER A 191 16.89 -8.86 -11.94
CA SER A 191 16.82 -8.17 -10.66
C SER A 191 16.99 -6.65 -10.84
N GLY A 192 16.50 -5.89 -9.86
CA GLY A 192 16.72 -4.44 -9.83
C GLY A 192 15.60 -3.68 -9.11
N ILE A 193 15.75 -2.38 -9.03
CA ILE A 193 14.75 -1.47 -8.45
C ILE A 193 14.07 -0.71 -9.58
N VAL A 194 12.77 -0.91 -9.72
CA VAL A 194 11.93 -0.19 -10.69
C VAL A 194 11.43 1.09 -10.04
N ILE A 195 11.79 2.23 -10.65
CA ILE A 195 11.37 3.55 -10.18
C ILE A 195 10.12 3.96 -10.96
N ILE A 196 9.01 4.07 -10.24
CA ILE A 196 7.71 4.52 -10.77
C ILE A 196 7.52 5.98 -10.42
N GLY A 197 7.35 6.81 -11.44
CA GLY A 197 7.19 8.25 -11.26
C GLY A 197 5.76 8.70 -11.00
N ASN A 198 5.64 9.96 -10.62
CA ASN A 198 4.37 10.67 -10.49
C ASN A 198 3.62 10.73 -11.83
N GLU A 199 2.28 10.69 -11.78
CA GLU A 199 1.41 10.65 -12.96
C GLU A 199 1.57 11.87 -13.89
N SER A 200 1.85 13.03 -13.33
CA SER A 200 1.95 14.29 -14.07
C SER A 200 3.40 14.68 -14.40
N LYS A 201 4.33 14.42 -13.49
CA LYS A 201 5.72 14.88 -13.57
C LYS A 201 6.70 13.77 -14.00
N GLY A 202 6.27 12.52 -13.97
CA GLY A 202 7.16 11.38 -14.20
C GLY A 202 8.16 11.17 -13.05
N VAL A 203 9.27 10.53 -13.34
CA VAL A 203 10.39 10.32 -12.43
C VAL A 203 11.24 11.58 -12.38
N ARG A 204 11.63 12.03 -11.18
CA ARG A 204 12.50 13.20 -10.97
C ARG A 204 13.84 13.04 -11.69
N GLU A 205 14.36 14.16 -12.25
CA GLU A 205 15.60 14.20 -13.01
C GLU A 205 16.78 13.58 -12.24
N ALA A 206 16.89 13.86 -10.95
CA ALA A 206 17.94 13.29 -10.11
C ALA A 206 17.92 11.74 -10.08
N PHE A 207 16.75 11.12 -10.16
CA PHE A 207 16.63 9.66 -10.21
C PHE A 207 16.81 9.11 -11.62
N LEU A 208 16.45 9.88 -12.65
CA LEU A 208 16.77 9.53 -14.03
C LEU A 208 18.29 9.44 -14.22
N GLN A 209 19.04 10.40 -13.69
CA GLN A 209 20.51 10.40 -13.77
C GLN A 209 21.17 9.25 -13.00
N LEU A 210 20.55 8.77 -11.92
CA LEU A 210 21.03 7.62 -11.15
C LEU A 210 20.71 6.29 -11.84
N ALA A 211 19.62 6.23 -12.61
CA ALA A 211 19.13 4.99 -13.19
C ALA A 211 20.03 4.52 -14.34
N LYS A 212 20.51 3.27 -14.22
CA LYS A 212 21.28 2.61 -15.27
C LYS A 212 20.44 2.38 -16.53
N HIS A 213 19.14 2.14 -16.38
CA HIS A 213 18.23 1.83 -17.47
C HIS A 213 17.01 2.74 -17.42
N HIS A 214 16.64 3.27 -18.59
CA HIS A 214 15.37 3.95 -18.79
C HIS A 214 14.49 3.02 -19.60
N ILE A 215 13.34 2.62 -19.02
CA ILE A 215 12.42 1.67 -19.66
C ILE A 215 11.10 2.35 -19.98
N SER A 216 10.48 1.94 -21.08
CA SER A 216 9.22 2.52 -21.52
C SER A 216 8.21 1.46 -21.94
N ILE A 217 6.93 1.70 -21.65
CA ILE A 217 5.82 0.94 -22.21
C ILE A 217 5.56 1.50 -23.62
N PRO A 218 5.65 0.70 -24.69
CA PRO A 218 5.44 1.16 -26.05
C PRO A 218 4.06 1.82 -26.24
N LYS A 219 4.06 3.08 -26.70
CA LYS A 219 2.84 3.83 -26.96
C LYS A 219 2.47 3.73 -28.42
N LYS A 220 1.22 3.33 -28.72
CA LYS A 220 0.64 3.32 -30.07
C LYS A 220 -0.43 4.40 -30.28
N GLY A 221 -1.04 4.85 -29.21
CA GLY A 221 -2.13 5.83 -29.21
C GLY A 221 -1.68 7.25 -28.93
N LYS A 222 -2.65 8.15 -28.66
CA LYS A 222 -2.42 9.60 -28.40
C LYS A 222 -2.48 9.96 -26.90
N ALA A 223 -2.79 9.04 -26.00
CA ALA A 223 -2.82 9.33 -24.55
C ALA A 223 -1.45 9.86 -24.07
N GLU A 224 -1.43 10.86 -23.20
CA GLU A 224 -0.18 11.48 -22.74
C GLU A 224 0.60 10.53 -21.81
N SER A 225 -0.09 9.86 -20.89
CA SER A 225 0.50 8.93 -19.93
C SER A 225 -0.49 7.82 -19.58
N LEU A 226 -0.01 6.82 -18.86
CA LEU A 226 -0.82 5.79 -18.19
C LEU A 226 -0.92 6.13 -16.70
N ASN A 227 -2.02 5.67 -16.08
CA ASN A 227 -2.12 5.65 -14.62
C ASN A 227 -0.93 4.87 -14.02
N ALA A 228 -0.34 5.38 -12.92
CA ALA A 228 0.87 4.82 -12.32
C ALA A 228 0.69 3.35 -11.88
N ALA A 229 -0.46 2.98 -11.33
CA ALA A 229 -0.74 1.60 -10.95
C ALA A 229 -0.87 0.67 -12.18
N VAL A 230 -1.52 1.14 -13.24
CA VAL A 230 -1.61 0.39 -14.51
C VAL A 230 -0.23 0.18 -15.12
N ALA A 231 0.59 1.25 -15.18
CA ALA A 231 1.96 1.16 -15.69
C ALA A 231 2.81 0.18 -14.86
N THR A 232 2.69 0.23 -13.52
CA THR A 232 3.38 -0.72 -12.63
C THR A 232 2.98 -2.16 -12.93
N GLY A 233 1.69 -2.45 -13.12
CA GLY A 233 1.21 -3.78 -13.45
C GLY A 233 1.77 -4.31 -14.78
N ILE A 234 1.79 -3.48 -15.82
CA ILE A 234 2.35 -3.84 -17.14
C ILE A 234 3.85 -4.14 -17.02
N ILE A 235 4.60 -3.28 -16.32
CA ILE A 235 6.05 -3.43 -16.17
C ILE A 235 6.37 -4.70 -15.38
N LEU A 236 5.73 -4.91 -14.24
CA LEU A 236 5.98 -6.10 -13.43
C LEU A 236 5.56 -7.38 -14.12
N SER A 237 4.47 -7.39 -14.89
CA SER A 237 4.05 -8.57 -15.68
C SER A 237 5.07 -8.99 -16.74
N HIS A 238 5.90 -8.05 -17.20
CA HIS A 238 6.98 -8.32 -18.15
C HIS A 238 8.26 -8.75 -17.44
N LEU A 239 8.64 -8.10 -16.35
CA LEU A 239 9.90 -8.32 -15.65
C LEU A 239 9.89 -9.59 -14.76
N VAL A 240 8.77 -9.87 -14.13
CA VAL A 240 8.62 -11.00 -13.21
C VAL A 240 8.04 -12.19 -14.00
N LYS A 241 8.92 -13.10 -14.36
CA LYS A 241 8.57 -14.32 -15.13
C LYS A 241 8.30 -15.49 -14.18
#